data_46870877a188ed24cf179649ad183720
#
_entry.id   46870877a188ed24cf179649ad183720
#
_cell.length_a   1.000
_cell.length_b   1.000
_cell.length_c   1.000
_cell.angle_alpha   90.00
_cell.angle_beta   90.00
_cell.angle_gamma   90.00
#
_symmetry.space_group_name_H-M   'P 1'
#
loop_
_entity.id
_entity.type
_entity.pdbx_description
1 polymer ?
#
loop_
_entity_poly.entity_id
_entity_poly.type
_entity_poly.pdbx_seq_one_letter_code
_entity_poly.pdbx_strand_id
1 'polypeptide(L)'
;PQAYKSIRLFENPVLEALKAGRPLNKILLSKSIRNAGAIDEILRYARDKGIPVEFLERQAIERLSVSSVSTFGKLSVNQGVLAYTASKDYVSLDDLLAIPKKTGGAALFCVLDGIEDPMNLGAILRTAGATGVHGVIVRSRRAVGLTAIVAKASAGAIEYVPVARVANIAETIETLK
;
A
#
# COMPACT_ATOMS: atom_id res chain seq x y z
N PRO A 1 21.23 -14.35 1.13
CA PRO A 1 20.37 -13.64 0.19
C PRO A 1 18.97 -13.61 0.78
N GLN A 2 18.59 -12.48 1.38
CA GLN A 2 17.23 -12.26 1.84
C GLN A 2 16.34 -12.19 0.59
N ALA A 3 15.44 -13.16 0.46
CA ALA A 3 14.38 -13.09 -0.52
C ALA A 3 13.53 -11.85 -0.20
N TYR A 4 13.69 -10.80 -0.97
CA TYR A 4 12.82 -9.63 -0.92
C TYR A 4 11.40 -10.13 -1.14
N LYS A 5 10.56 -10.06 -0.11
CA LYS A 5 9.13 -10.29 -0.24
C LYS A 5 8.57 -9.17 -1.11
N SER A 6 8.54 -9.38 -2.42
CA SER A 6 7.94 -8.44 -3.35
C SER A 6 6.42 -8.44 -3.15
N ILE A 7 5.86 -7.28 -2.90
CA ILE A 7 4.41 -7.07 -2.90
C ILE A 7 3.97 -6.84 -4.34
N ARG A 8 2.79 -7.33 -4.70
CA ARG A 8 2.14 -7.11 -5.99
C ARG A 8 1.04 -6.07 -5.84
N LEU A 9 1.13 -5.02 -6.62
CA LEU A 9 0.13 -3.94 -6.67
C LEU A 9 -0.75 -4.10 -7.92
N PHE A 10 -1.97 -3.58 -7.85
CA PHE A 10 -2.96 -3.54 -8.94
C PHE A 10 -3.07 -2.11 -9.48
N GLU A 11 -3.88 -1.85 -10.52
CA GLU A 11 -3.90 -0.60 -11.30
C GLU A 11 -3.89 0.68 -10.45
N ASN A 12 -4.91 0.93 -9.64
CA ASN A 12 -4.94 2.15 -8.82
C ASN A 12 -3.78 2.22 -7.81
N PRO A 13 -3.49 1.17 -7.02
CA PRO A 13 -2.30 1.12 -6.18
C PRO A 13 -0.97 1.27 -6.93
N VAL A 14 -0.86 0.79 -8.18
CA VAL A 14 0.35 1.00 -9.01
C VAL A 14 0.53 2.47 -9.35
N LEU A 15 -0.54 3.12 -9.81
CA LEU A 15 -0.49 4.54 -10.16
C LEU A 15 -0.15 5.40 -8.93
N GLU A 16 -0.80 5.15 -7.80
CA GLU A 16 -0.53 5.87 -6.55
C GLU A 16 0.89 5.62 -6.01
N ALA A 17 1.40 4.39 -6.10
CA ALA A 17 2.79 4.09 -5.77
C ALA A 17 3.78 4.85 -6.66
N LEU A 18 3.50 4.95 -7.97
CA LEU A 18 4.31 5.73 -8.91
C LEU A 18 4.31 7.23 -8.60
N LYS A 19 3.13 7.80 -8.30
CA LYS A 19 2.95 9.20 -7.89
C LYS A 19 3.67 9.49 -6.57
N ALA A 20 3.56 8.60 -5.60
CA ALA A 20 4.25 8.70 -4.31
C ALA A 20 5.77 8.46 -4.39
N GLY A 21 6.31 8.20 -5.58
CA GLY A 21 7.74 7.98 -5.75
C GLY A 21 8.25 6.62 -5.27
N ARG A 22 7.37 5.67 -4.97
CA ARG A 22 7.77 4.35 -4.50
C ARG A 22 8.55 3.59 -5.58
N PRO A 23 9.68 2.96 -5.26
CA PRO A 23 10.41 2.16 -6.22
C PRO A 23 9.63 0.90 -6.60
N LEU A 24 9.37 0.75 -7.90
CA LEU A 24 8.80 -0.46 -8.48
C LEU A 24 9.89 -1.21 -9.24
N ASN A 25 9.95 -2.51 -9.05
CA ASN A 25 10.95 -3.36 -9.70
C ASN A 25 10.54 -3.73 -11.13
N LYS A 26 9.23 -3.86 -11.38
CA LYS A 26 8.68 -4.27 -12.68
C LYS A 26 7.19 -4.03 -12.71
N ILE A 27 6.67 -3.68 -13.88
CA ILE A 27 5.24 -3.55 -14.16
C ILE A 27 4.84 -4.56 -15.23
N LEU A 28 3.75 -5.28 -15.01
CA LEU A 28 3.13 -6.18 -15.97
C LEU A 28 1.81 -5.60 -16.43
N LEU A 29 1.61 -5.50 -17.73
CA LEU A 29 0.39 -4.99 -18.36
C LEU A 29 -0.24 -6.08 -19.23
N SER A 30 -1.58 -6.15 -19.22
CA SER A 30 -2.30 -7.02 -20.14
C SER A 30 -2.28 -6.43 -21.54
N LYS A 31 -1.99 -7.26 -22.55
CA LYS A 31 -2.11 -6.88 -23.98
C LYS A 31 -3.52 -6.43 -24.36
N SER A 32 -4.54 -6.90 -23.64
CA SER A 32 -5.95 -6.59 -23.90
C SER A 32 -6.48 -5.39 -23.09
N ILE A 33 -5.61 -4.66 -22.39
CA ILE A 33 -6.03 -3.54 -21.55
C ILE A 33 -6.52 -2.37 -22.42
N ARG A 34 -7.69 -1.83 -22.09
CA ARG A 34 -8.35 -0.77 -22.86
C ARG A 34 -8.54 0.55 -22.09
N ASN A 35 -8.08 0.63 -20.86
CA ASN A 35 -8.24 1.85 -20.07
C ASN A 35 -7.09 2.82 -20.37
N ALA A 36 -7.26 3.67 -21.38
CA ALA A 36 -6.19 4.49 -21.95
C ALA A 36 -5.58 5.47 -20.93
N GLY A 37 -6.37 6.23 -20.18
CA GLY A 37 -5.86 7.34 -19.38
C GLY A 37 -4.90 6.94 -18.23
N ALA A 38 -5.31 6.00 -17.38
CA ALA A 38 -4.48 5.54 -16.26
C ALA A 38 -3.27 4.74 -16.75
N ILE A 39 -3.43 3.96 -17.83
CA ILE A 39 -2.34 3.18 -18.41
C ILE A 39 -1.29 4.08 -19.06
N ASP A 40 -1.72 5.10 -19.79
CA ASP A 40 -0.80 6.08 -20.39
C ASP A 40 0.02 6.81 -19.31
N GLU A 41 -0.63 7.13 -18.18
CA GLU A 41 0.04 7.73 -17.04
C GLU A 41 1.05 6.77 -16.40
N ILE A 42 0.70 5.50 -16.20
CA ILE A 42 1.61 4.45 -15.72
C ILE A 42 2.82 4.28 -16.65
N LEU A 43 2.59 4.22 -17.96
CA LEU A 43 3.65 4.06 -18.96
C LEU A 43 4.59 5.27 -18.98
N ARG A 44 4.05 6.49 -18.83
CA ARG A 44 4.85 7.70 -18.71
C ARG A 44 5.76 7.65 -17.48
N TYR A 45 5.20 7.40 -16.30
CA TYR A 45 6.00 7.27 -15.08
C TYR A 45 7.03 6.13 -15.15
N ALA A 46 6.66 5.00 -15.75
CA ALA A 46 7.58 3.88 -15.90
C ALA A 46 8.78 4.26 -16.78
N ARG A 47 8.54 4.98 -17.88
CA ARG A 47 9.60 5.48 -18.77
C ARG A 47 10.49 6.48 -18.06
N ASP A 48 9.91 7.47 -17.39
CA ASP A 48 10.64 8.54 -16.71
C ASP A 48 11.53 7.99 -15.58
N LYS A 49 11.10 6.89 -14.93
CA LYS A 49 11.82 6.25 -13.83
C LYS A 49 12.64 5.02 -14.24
N GLY A 50 12.68 4.68 -15.52
CA GLY A 50 13.40 3.50 -16.01
C GLY A 50 12.87 2.15 -15.50
N ILE A 51 11.57 2.06 -15.19
CA ILE A 51 10.96 0.85 -14.66
C ILE A 51 10.61 -0.09 -15.81
N PRO A 52 11.08 -1.36 -15.81
CA PRO A 52 10.76 -2.32 -16.84
C PRO A 52 9.25 -2.60 -16.91
N VAL A 53 8.70 -2.53 -18.14
CA VAL A 53 7.30 -2.86 -18.42
C VAL A 53 7.25 -4.09 -19.35
N GLU A 54 6.47 -5.08 -18.99
CA GLU A 54 6.26 -6.29 -19.78
C GLU A 54 4.77 -6.46 -20.08
N PHE A 55 4.46 -6.78 -21.34
CA PHE A 55 3.09 -7.05 -21.80
C PHE A 55 2.84 -8.56 -21.83
N LEU A 56 1.82 -9.02 -21.11
CA LEU A 56 1.44 -10.43 -21.00
C LEU A 56 0.00 -10.65 -21.43
N GLU A 57 -0.32 -11.90 -21.76
CA GLU A 57 -1.69 -12.30 -21.93
C GLU A 57 -2.47 -12.18 -20.62
N ARG A 58 -3.76 -11.78 -20.68
CA ARG A 58 -4.61 -11.56 -19.52
C ARG A 58 -4.62 -12.75 -18.55
N GLN A 59 -4.70 -13.97 -19.10
CA GLN A 59 -4.67 -15.19 -18.29
C GLN A 59 -3.37 -15.37 -17.49
N ALA A 60 -2.22 -14.93 -18.03
CA ALA A 60 -0.95 -14.99 -17.33
C ALA A 60 -0.93 -14.04 -16.13
N ILE A 61 -1.46 -12.82 -16.30
CA ILE A 61 -1.58 -11.85 -15.19
C ILE A 61 -2.55 -12.37 -14.13
N GLU A 62 -3.66 -12.98 -14.52
CA GLU A 62 -4.62 -13.59 -13.60
C GLU A 62 -3.99 -14.70 -12.76
N ARG A 63 -3.26 -15.62 -13.38
CA ARG A 63 -2.52 -16.68 -12.66
C ARG A 63 -1.50 -16.11 -11.67
N LEU A 64 -0.75 -15.09 -12.06
CA LEU A 64 0.20 -14.41 -11.19
C LEU A 64 -0.48 -13.68 -10.03
N SER A 65 -1.71 -13.19 -10.22
CA SER A 65 -2.50 -12.53 -9.18
C SER A 65 -3.02 -13.51 -8.14
N VAL A 66 -3.52 -14.67 -8.56
CA VAL A 66 -4.12 -15.70 -7.70
C VAL A 66 -3.08 -16.31 -6.75
N SER A 67 -1.85 -16.53 -7.22
CA SER A 67 -0.78 -17.10 -6.39
C SER A 67 -0.37 -16.22 -5.20
N SER A 68 -0.87 -14.98 -5.11
CA SER A 68 -0.62 -14.06 -3.99
C SER A 68 -1.78 -13.99 -2.97
N VAL A 69 -2.94 -14.59 -3.28
CA VAL A 69 -4.20 -14.42 -2.53
C VAL A 69 -4.79 -15.77 -2.11
N SER A 70 -3.96 -16.79 -1.88
CA SER A 70 -4.40 -18.16 -1.60
C SER A 70 -5.19 -18.37 -0.31
N THR A 71 -5.58 -17.32 0.42
CA THR A 71 -6.30 -17.49 1.70
C THR A 71 -7.70 -16.85 1.73
N PHE A 72 -8.07 -15.99 0.80
CA PHE A 72 -9.40 -15.37 0.79
C PHE A 72 -9.97 -15.31 -0.63
N GLY A 73 -10.98 -16.12 -0.86
CA GLY A 73 -11.90 -16.22 -1.96
C GLY A 73 -11.77 -15.29 -3.17
N LYS A 74 -12.25 -15.77 -4.30
CA LYS A 74 -12.46 -15.15 -5.62
C LYS A 74 -12.73 -13.61 -5.66
N LEU A 75 -11.78 -12.78 -5.24
CA LEU A 75 -11.87 -11.32 -5.35
C LEU A 75 -10.66 -10.79 -6.13
N SER A 76 -10.52 -11.19 -7.38
CA SER A 76 -9.53 -10.57 -8.24
C SER A 76 -10.17 -10.18 -9.57
N VAL A 77 -10.81 -9.05 -9.56
CA VAL A 77 -10.91 -8.25 -10.78
C VAL A 77 -9.60 -7.48 -10.85
N ASN A 78 -8.57 -8.12 -11.41
CA ASN A 78 -7.38 -7.39 -11.80
C ASN A 78 -7.71 -6.70 -13.12
N GLN A 79 -7.57 -5.41 -13.13
CA GLN A 79 -7.83 -4.55 -14.29
C GLN A 79 -6.74 -4.70 -15.37
N GLY A 80 -5.95 -5.77 -15.32
CA GLY A 80 -4.88 -6.03 -16.29
C GLY A 80 -3.55 -5.35 -15.98
N VAL A 81 -3.37 -4.83 -14.77
CA VAL A 81 -2.12 -4.23 -14.29
C VAL A 81 -1.64 -4.95 -13.04
N LEU A 82 -0.34 -5.22 -12.96
CA LEU A 82 0.30 -5.78 -11.79
C LEU A 82 1.74 -5.24 -11.70
N ALA A 83 2.16 -4.81 -10.52
CA ALA A 83 3.54 -4.37 -10.30
C ALA A 83 4.19 -5.10 -9.13
N TYR A 84 5.50 -5.29 -9.23
CA TYR A 84 6.34 -5.82 -8.16
C TYR A 84 7.04 -4.66 -7.46
N THR A 85 6.94 -4.64 -6.14
CA THR A 85 7.60 -3.64 -5.28
C THR A 85 8.01 -4.26 -3.95
N ALA A 86 8.93 -3.62 -3.24
CA ALA A 86 9.20 -3.95 -1.84
C ALA A 86 7.95 -3.71 -0.96
N SER A 87 7.89 -4.33 0.21
CA SER A 87 6.87 -4.02 1.20
C SER A 87 6.94 -2.53 1.58
N LYS A 88 5.80 -1.92 1.90
CA LYS A 88 5.80 -0.58 2.51
C LYS A 88 6.43 -0.66 3.88
N ASP A 89 7.39 0.19 4.16
CA ASP A 89 8.05 0.26 5.45
C ASP A 89 7.17 0.98 6.48
N TYR A 90 7.33 0.58 7.73
CA TYR A 90 6.79 1.31 8.86
C TYR A 90 7.71 2.49 9.17
N VAL A 91 7.12 3.61 9.59
CA VAL A 91 7.89 4.72 10.15
C VAL A 91 8.12 4.51 11.65
N SER A 92 9.13 5.15 12.23
CA SER A 92 9.27 5.17 13.67
C SER A 92 8.14 5.98 14.32
N LEU A 93 7.86 5.72 15.60
CA LEU A 93 6.87 6.53 16.33
C LEU A 93 7.29 8.00 16.38
N ASP A 94 8.57 8.26 16.61
CA ASP A 94 9.11 9.63 16.68
C ASP A 94 8.95 10.38 15.36
N ASP A 95 9.25 9.73 14.23
CA ASP A 95 9.03 10.31 12.90
C ASP A 95 7.56 10.62 12.67
N LEU A 96 6.65 9.72 13.09
CA LEU A 96 5.22 9.92 12.99
C LEU A 96 4.76 11.14 13.79
N LEU A 97 5.22 11.27 15.04
CA LEU A 97 4.88 12.37 15.94
C LEU A 97 5.46 13.72 15.50
N ALA A 98 6.49 13.70 14.68
CA ALA A 98 7.06 14.92 14.09
C ALA A 98 6.23 15.51 12.94
N ILE A 99 5.31 14.73 12.32
CA ILE A 99 4.55 15.18 11.15
C ILE A 99 3.66 16.38 11.46
N PRO A 100 2.81 16.38 12.52
CA PRO A 100 1.95 17.53 12.81
C PRO A 100 2.74 18.82 13.09
N LYS A 101 3.94 18.71 13.66
CA LYS A 101 4.82 19.88 13.91
C LYS A 101 5.29 20.54 12.61
N LYS A 102 5.41 19.76 11.53
CA LYS A 102 5.84 20.26 10.20
C LYS A 102 4.67 20.82 9.37
N THR A 103 3.49 20.21 9.52
CA THR A 103 2.31 20.58 8.73
C THR A 103 1.46 21.66 9.39
N GLY A 104 1.63 21.88 10.69
CA GLY A 104 0.79 22.78 11.51
C GLY A 104 -0.56 22.15 11.88
N GLY A 105 -1.22 22.75 12.88
CA GLY A 105 -2.53 22.29 13.35
C GLY A 105 -2.48 21.28 14.50
N ALA A 106 -3.67 20.85 14.95
CA ALA A 106 -3.80 19.85 16.00
C ALA A 106 -3.40 18.46 15.50
N ALA A 107 -2.62 17.72 16.29
CA ALA A 107 -2.24 16.37 15.96
C ALA A 107 -3.46 15.43 15.98
N LEU A 108 -3.62 14.62 14.91
CA LEU A 108 -4.67 13.62 14.82
C LEU A 108 -4.05 12.28 14.37
N PHE A 109 -4.06 11.30 15.26
CA PHE A 109 -3.56 9.95 15.00
C PHE A 109 -4.67 8.92 15.17
N CYS A 110 -4.65 7.87 14.34
CA CYS A 110 -5.52 6.71 14.49
C CYS A 110 -4.74 5.59 15.15
N VAL A 111 -5.16 5.16 16.33
CA VAL A 111 -4.51 4.07 17.09
C VAL A 111 -5.35 2.82 16.99
N LEU A 112 -4.75 1.73 16.50
CA LEU A 112 -5.43 0.47 16.23
C LEU A 112 -4.88 -0.65 17.11
N ASP A 113 -5.73 -1.25 17.91
CA ASP A 113 -5.40 -2.44 18.70
C ASP A 113 -6.12 -3.68 18.15
N GLY A 114 -5.34 -4.70 17.76
CA GLY A 114 -5.87 -6.01 17.36
C GLY A 114 -6.56 -6.05 16.00
N ILE A 115 -6.22 -5.20 15.05
CA ILE A 115 -6.72 -5.31 13.66
C ILE A 115 -5.94 -6.40 12.92
N GLU A 116 -6.54 -7.55 12.71
CA GLU A 116 -5.93 -8.73 12.09
C GLU A 116 -6.36 -8.93 10.63
N ASP A 117 -7.53 -8.42 10.23
CA ASP A 117 -8.02 -8.52 8.87
C ASP A 117 -7.40 -7.44 7.97
N PRO A 118 -6.74 -7.84 6.85
CA PRO A 118 -6.12 -6.91 5.92
C PRO A 118 -7.13 -6.00 5.19
N MET A 119 -8.37 -6.45 4.98
CA MET A 119 -9.41 -5.62 4.35
C MET A 119 -9.82 -4.49 5.29
N ASN A 120 -9.95 -4.77 6.59
CA ASN A 120 -10.28 -3.77 7.60
C ASN A 120 -9.15 -2.74 7.73
N LEU A 121 -7.90 -3.17 7.82
CA LEU A 121 -6.77 -2.23 7.85
C LEU A 121 -6.73 -1.36 6.60
N GLY A 122 -6.94 -1.94 5.42
CA GLY A 122 -6.98 -1.19 4.17
C GLY A 122 -8.11 -0.15 4.13
N ALA A 123 -9.31 -0.50 4.59
CA ALA A 123 -10.44 0.43 4.69
C ALA A 123 -10.16 1.58 5.67
N ILE A 124 -9.54 1.28 6.81
CA ILE A 124 -9.14 2.31 7.79
C ILE A 124 -8.10 3.25 7.20
N LEU A 125 -7.07 2.72 6.53
CA LEU A 125 -6.05 3.55 5.87
C LEU A 125 -6.64 4.45 4.79
N ARG A 126 -7.61 3.95 4.02
CA ARG A 126 -8.33 4.75 3.01
C ARG A 126 -9.08 5.91 3.65
N THR A 127 -9.80 5.66 4.76
CA THR A 127 -10.51 6.69 5.51
C THR A 127 -9.53 7.68 6.14
N ALA A 128 -8.45 7.20 6.77
CA ALA A 128 -7.41 8.03 7.36
C ALA A 128 -6.79 9.00 6.34
N GLY A 129 -6.50 8.50 5.12
CA GLY A 129 -5.99 9.35 4.03
C GLY A 129 -6.98 10.41 3.57
N ALA A 130 -8.30 10.11 3.58
CA ALA A 130 -9.33 11.06 3.18
C ALA A 130 -9.66 12.11 4.26
N THR A 131 -9.40 11.80 5.53
CA THR A 131 -9.78 12.66 6.68
C THR A 131 -8.61 13.47 7.24
N GLY A 132 -7.44 13.43 6.63
CA GLY A 132 -6.28 14.21 7.08
C GLY A 132 -5.66 13.72 8.38
N VAL A 133 -5.81 12.43 8.71
CA VAL A 133 -5.10 11.80 9.83
C VAL A 133 -3.60 11.82 9.55
N HIS A 134 -2.81 12.31 10.50
CA HIS A 134 -1.36 12.46 10.35
C HIS A 134 -0.61 11.12 10.30
N GLY A 135 -1.26 10.06 10.80
CA GLY A 135 -0.76 8.71 10.68
C GLY A 135 -1.52 7.70 11.51
N VAL A 136 -1.20 6.43 11.27
CA VAL A 136 -1.84 5.28 11.90
C VAL A 136 -0.81 4.54 12.75
N ILE A 137 -1.19 4.18 13.97
CA ILE A 137 -0.35 3.41 14.90
C ILE A 137 -0.97 2.03 15.05
N VAL A 138 -0.19 1.00 14.79
CA VAL A 138 -0.62 -0.40 14.90
C VAL A 138 0.24 -1.17 15.88
N ARG A 139 -0.31 -2.23 16.45
CA ARG A 139 0.43 -3.13 17.34
C ARG A 139 1.40 -4.00 16.54
N SER A 140 2.55 -4.36 17.14
CA SER A 140 3.55 -5.21 16.48
C SER A 140 3.19 -6.70 16.48
N ARG A 141 2.35 -7.13 17.42
CA ARG A 141 1.86 -8.52 17.53
C ARG A 141 0.36 -8.54 17.41
N ARG A 142 -0.20 -9.64 16.87
CA ARG A 142 -1.65 -9.81 16.65
C ARG A 142 -2.25 -8.64 15.87
N ALA A 143 -1.56 -8.25 14.81
CA ALA A 143 -2.01 -7.25 13.85
C ALA A 143 -1.51 -7.63 12.46
N VAL A 144 -2.32 -7.34 11.46
CA VAL A 144 -1.95 -7.57 10.05
C VAL A 144 -0.85 -6.61 9.63
N GLY A 145 0.08 -7.10 8.81
CA GLY A 145 1.14 -6.29 8.21
C GLY A 145 0.65 -5.48 6.99
N LEU A 146 1.50 -4.56 6.51
CA LEU A 146 1.26 -3.78 5.28
C LEU A 146 1.46 -4.67 4.04
N THR A 147 0.49 -5.54 3.78
CA THR A 147 0.50 -6.54 2.71
C THR A 147 -0.05 -5.98 1.39
N ALA A 148 0.08 -6.76 0.31
CA ALA A 148 -0.56 -6.44 -0.98
C ALA A 148 -2.09 -6.33 -0.89
N ILE A 149 -2.72 -7.09 0.01
CA ILE A 149 -4.16 -7.02 0.24
C ILE A 149 -4.54 -5.68 0.88
N VAL A 150 -3.77 -5.23 1.88
CA VAL A 150 -3.94 -3.91 2.50
C VAL A 150 -3.74 -2.80 1.47
N ALA A 151 -2.71 -2.90 0.62
CA ALA A 151 -2.47 -1.92 -0.44
C ALA A 151 -3.64 -1.84 -1.42
N LYS A 152 -4.22 -2.98 -1.81
CA LYS A 152 -5.41 -3.04 -2.66
C LYS A 152 -6.64 -2.44 -1.96
N ALA A 153 -6.91 -2.84 -0.73
CA ALA A 153 -8.08 -2.41 0.03
C ALA A 153 -8.04 -0.91 0.36
N SER A 154 -6.85 -0.35 0.56
CA SER A 154 -6.64 1.07 0.81
C SER A 154 -6.78 1.95 -0.43
N ALA A 155 -6.96 1.35 -1.63
CA ALA A 155 -7.00 2.06 -2.92
C ALA A 155 -5.82 3.03 -3.13
N GLY A 156 -4.63 2.68 -2.63
CA GLY A 156 -3.41 3.48 -2.73
C GLY A 156 -3.15 4.42 -1.55
N ALA A 157 -4.09 4.62 -0.63
CA ALA A 157 -3.89 5.49 0.53
C ALA A 157 -2.70 5.06 1.42
N ILE A 158 -2.34 3.77 1.40
CA ILE A 158 -1.14 3.24 2.07
C ILE A 158 0.15 3.98 1.67
N GLU A 159 0.20 4.57 0.49
CA GLU A 159 1.40 5.27 0.01
C GLU A 159 1.59 6.62 0.70
N TYR A 160 0.51 7.24 1.14
CA TYR A 160 0.47 8.58 1.72
C TYR A 160 0.30 8.58 3.23
N VAL A 161 -0.42 7.61 3.78
CA VAL A 161 -0.66 7.51 5.22
C VAL A 161 0.51 6.81 5.89
N PRO A 162 1.31 7.49 6.73
CA PRO A 162 2.39 6.87 7.49
C PRO A 162 1.82 5.90 8.53
N VAL A 163 2.46 4.74 8.68
CA VAL A 163 2.06 3.73 9.67
C VAL A 163 3.23 3.45 10.59
N ALA A 164 3.06 3.70 11.89
CA ALA A 164 4.03 3.32 12.90
C ALA A 164 3.62 2.00 13.57
N ARG A 165 4.62 1.25 14.03
CA ARG A 165 4.42 -0.05 14.64
C ARG A 165 5.00 -0.06 16.05
N VAL A 166 4.14 -0.30 17.04
CA VAL A 166 4.51 -0.22 18.47
C VAL A 166 4.30 -1.55 19.19
N ALA A 167 5.04 -1.79 20.24
CA ALA A 167 4.94 -3.01 21.04
C ALA A 167 3.74 -2.94 22.01
N ASN A 168 3.47 -1.77 22.59
CA ASN A 168 2.46 -1.55 23.62
C ASN A 168 1.62 -0.31 23.29
N ILE A 169 0.33 -0.53 23.00
CA ILE A 169 -0.61 0.56 22.65
C ILE A 169 -0.88 1.46 23.87
N ALA A 170 -1.05 0.87 25.06
CA ALA A 170 -1.35 1.67 26.27
C ALA A 170 -0.19 2.64 26.61
N GLU A 171 1.04 2.16 26.58
CA GLU A 171 2.23 2.99 26.78
C GLU A 171 2.37 4.07 25.71
N THR A 172 2.06 3.72 24.46
CA THR A 172 2.07 4.69 23.37
C THR A 172 1.02 5.78 23.58
N ILE A 173 -0.20 5.45 24.04
CA ILE A 173 -1.24 6.44 24.33
C ILE A 173 -0.80 7.40 25.44
N GLU A 174 -0.08 6.91 26.47
CA GLU A 174 0.47 7.82 27.50
C GLU A 174 1.53 8.78 26.91
N THR A 175 2.32 8.31 25.96
CA THR A 175 3.30 9.16 25.25
C THR A 175 2.62 10.22 24.36
N LEU A 176 1.40 9.96 23.89
CA LEU A 176 0.62 10.88 23.03
C LEU A 176 -0.07 12.00 23.80
N LYS A 177 -0.22 11.88 25.13
CA LYS A 177 -0.83 12.89 26.02
C LYS A 177 0.12 14.02 26.34
#